data_eff47d1285db9bf814997ffb8e1443c4
#
_entry.id   eff47d1285db9bf814997ffb8e1443c4
#
_cell.length_a   1.000
_cell.length_b   1.000
_cell.length_c   1.000
_cell.angle_alpha   90.00
_cell.angle_beta   90.00
_cell.angle_gamma   90.00
#
_symmetry.space_group_name_H-M   'P 1'
#
loop_
_entity.id
_entity.type
_entity.pdbx_description
1 polymer ?
#
loop_
_entity_poly.entity_id
_entity_poly.type
_entity_poly.pdbx_seq_one_letter_code
_entity_poly.pdbx_strand_id
1 'polypeptide(L)'
;GALFAFRIIGDRVTGPLVQLVQTWQQFKIQSRNLTLAADVVDRTTEQSEREAENIPMPPLTGEVAIEKVDFRYQEGGAMILHNVSLNVPAGTFVGLVGGSGSGKSTLLKLLPRFYAPESGRIKIDGLDISKVELYSLRRQIGVVPQDSLLFDGTIKENLLMVKPDATTEELMRA
;
A
#
# COMPACT_ATOMS: atom_id res chain seq x y z
N GLY A 1 68.44 -16.43 -3.82
CA GLY A 1 67.65 -17.43 -4.56
C GLY A 1 66.44 -17.97 -3.84
N ALA A 2 66.59 -18.69 -2.71
CA ALA A 2 65.52 -19.47 -2.07
C ALA A 2 64.36 -18.62 -1.47
N LEU A 3 64.68 -17.50 -0.86
CA LEU A 3 63.66 -16.56 -0.31
C LEU A 3 62.72 -15.97 -1.38
N PHE A 4 63.25 -15.71 -2.57
CA PHE A 4 62.48 -15.18 -3.70
C PHE A 4 61.54 -16.24 -4.29
N ALA A 5 61.97 -17.47 -4.37
CA ALA A 5 61.17 -18.60 -4.82
C ALA A 5 60.03 -18.90 -3.81
N PHE A 6 60.32 -18.85 -2.51
CA PHE A 6 59.33 -19.06 -1.45
C PHE A 6 58.22 -17.99 -1.48
N ARG A 7 58.62 -16.73 -1.73
CA ARG A 7 57.63 -15.63 -1.85
C ARG A 7 56.73 -15.81 -3.07
N ILE A 8 57.27 -16.17 -4.23
CA ILE A 8 56.45 -16.40 -5.44
C ILE A 8 55.48 -17.56 -5.25
N ILE A 9 55.92 -18.64 -4.60
CA ILE A 9 55.06 -19.80 -4.31
C ILE A 9 53.96 -19.40 -3.31
N GLY A 10 54.29 -18.63 -2.26
CA GLY A 10 53.37 -18.11 -1.30
C GLY A 10 52.24 -17.27 -1.95
N ASP A 11 52.65 -16.30 -2.79
CA ASP A 11 51.68 -15.41 -3.48
C ASP A 11 50.78 -16.18 -4.45
N ARG A 12 51.31 -17.23 -5.10
CA ARG A 12 50.51 -18.08 -6.00
C ARG A 12 49.47 -18.95 -5.28
N VAL A 13 49.69 -19.27 -4.01
CA VAL A 13 48.75 -20.07 -3.20
C VAL A 13 47.77 -19.17 -2.46
N THR A 14 48.26 -18.07 -1.90
CA THR A 14 47.40 -17.17 -1.10
C THR A 14 46.44 -16.34 -1.97
N GLY A 15 46.87 -15.93 -3.18
CA GLY A 15 46.02 -15.15 -4.09
C GLY A 15 44.71 -15.83 -4.42
N PRO A 16 44.71 -17.07 -4.94
CA PRO A 16 43.46 -17.80 -5.22
C PRO A 16 42.57 -18.05 -3.99
N LEU A 17 43.18 -18.26 -2.82
CA LEU A 17 42.41 -18.45 -1.57
C LEU A 17 41.66 -17.17 -1.16
N VAL A 18 42.34 -16.02 -1.26
CA VAL A 18 41.66 -14.72 -1.00
C VAL A 18 40.55 -14.47 -2.02
N GLN A 19 40.78 -14.78 -3.30
CA GLN A 19 39.74 -14.67 -4.33
C GLN A 19 38.53 -15.57 -4.03
N LEU A 20 38.75 -16.80 -3.58
CA LEU A 20 37.66 -17.70 -3.20
C LEU A 20 36.78 -17.11 -2.05
N VAL A 21 37.44 -16.55 -1.03
CA VAL A 21 36.73 -15.90 0.07
C VAL A 21 35.92 -14.69 -0.41
N GLN A 22 36.50 -13.85 -1.26
CA GLN A 22 35.83 -12.69 -1.83
C GLN A 22 34.62 -13.10 -2.70
N THR A 23 34.81 -14.11 -3.56
CA THR A 23 33.75 -14.64 -4.41
C THR A 23 32.59 -15.22 -3.55
N TRP A 24 32.93 -15.94 -2.48
CA TRP A 24 31.94 -16.45 -1.54
C TRP A 24 31.14 -15.34 -0.83
N GLN A 25 31.82 -14.27 -0.41
CA GLN A 25 31.18 -13.11 0.19
C GLN A 25 30.25 -12.40 -0.81
N GLN A 26 30.69 -12.19 -2.04
CA GLN A 26 29.86 -11.62 -3.10
C GLN A 26 28.65 -12.49 -3.40
N PHE A 27 28.84 -13.81 -3.47
CA PHE A 27 27.73 -14.74 -3.67
C PHE A 27 26.67 -14.63 -2.55
N LYS A 28 27.10 -14.55 -1.27
CA LYS A 28 26.18 -14.34 -0.15
C LYS A 28 25.40 -13.03 -0.25
N ILE A 29 26.07 -11.94 -0.62
CA ILE A 29 25.42 -10.63 -0.78
C ILE A 29 24.42 -10.67 -1.92
N GLN A 30 24.78 -11.25 -3.06
CA GLN A 30 23.89 -11.35 -4.22
C GLN A 30 22.68 -12.27 -3.96
N SER A 31 22.89 -13.41 -3.29
CA SER A 31 21.79 -14.31 -2.95
C SER A 31 20.78 -13.64 -2.01
N ARG A 32 21.25 -12.81 -1.06
CA ARG A 32 20.37 -12.03 -0.19
C ARG A 32 19.57 -10.97 -0.97
N ASN A 33 20.21 -10.31 -1.92
CA ASN A 33 19.53 -9.32 -2.78
C ASN A 33 18.50 -9.98 -3.69
N LEU A 34 18.77 -11.19 -4.19
CA LEU A 34 17.80 -11.98 -4.95
C LEU A 34 16.61 -12.40 -4.09
N THR A 35 16.83 -12.79 -2.84
CA THR A 35 15.72 -13.14 -1.93
C THR A 35 14.85 -11.93 -1.65
N LEU A 36 15.43 -10.74 -1.45
CA LEU A 36 14.68 -9.50 -1.27
C LEU A 36 13.90 -9.11 -2.54
N ALA A 37 14.50 -9.31 -3.72
CA ALA A 37 13.80 -9.06 -4.98
C ALA A 37 12.67 -10.06 -5.21
N ALA A 38 12.87 -11.35 -4.92
CA ALA A 38 11.84 -12.38 -4.99
C ALA A 38 10.67 -12.06 -4.04
N ASP A 39 10.96 -11.62 -2.81
CA ASP A 39 9.94 -11.24 -1.83
C ASP A 39 9.06 -10.05 -2.31
N VAL A 40 9.61 -9.16 -3.12
CA VAL A 40 8.84 -8.08 -3.75
C VAL A 40 8.00 -8.57 -4.92
N VAL A 41 8.55 -9.47 -5.74
CA VAL A 41 7.85 -10.03 -6.92
C VAL A 41 6.72 -10.98 -6.49
N ASP A 42 6.94 -11.75 -5.42
CA ASP A 42 5.97 -12.72 -4.90
C ASP A 42 4.86 -12.07 -4.06
N ARG A 43 4.96 -10.75 -3.76
CA ARG A 43 3.87 -10.03 -3.11
C ARG A 43 2.66 -10.01 -4.03
N THR A 44 1.54 -10.41 -3.48
CA THR A 44 0.25 -10.29 -4.19
C THR A 44 0.02 -8.82 -4.54
N THR A 45 -0.21 -8.56 -5.82
CA THR A 45 -0.60 -7.22 -6.28
C THR A 45 -1.91 -6.80 -5.63
N GLU A 46 -2.06 -5.52 -5.33
CA GLU A 46 -3.29 -4.98 -4.73
C GLU A 46 -4.53 -5.27 -5.60
N GLN A 47 -4.34 -5.32 -6.91
CA GLN A 47 -5.32 -5.87 -7.87
C GLN A 47 -4.88 -7.28 -8.28
N SER A 48 -5.51 -8.30 -7.70
CA SER A 48 -5.34 -9.68 -8.18
C SER A 48 -6.07 -9.88 -9.51
N GLU A 49 -5.66 -10.91 -10.28
CA GLU A 49 -6.37 -11.28 -11.53
C GLU A 49 -7.86 -11.57 -11.29
N ARG A 50 -8.25 -12.01 -10.08
CA ARG A 50 -9.65 -12.18 -9.68
C ARG A 50 -10.42 -10.87 -9.58
N GLU A 51 -9.76 -9.75 -9.35
CA GLU A 51 -10.38 -8.41 -9.33
C GLU A 51 -10.53 -7.82 -10.74
N ALA A 52 -9.93 -8.40 -11.78
CA ALA A 52 -10.15 -8.01 -13.15
C ALA A 52 -11.61 -8.27 -13.62
N GLU A 53 -12.35 -9.13 -12.92
CA GLU A 53 -13.77 -9.38 -13.15
C GLU A 53 -14.70 -8.39 -12.41
N ASN A 54 -14.14 -7.53 -11.57
CA ASN A 54 -14.92 -6.54 -10.82
C ASN A 54 -15.52 -5.48 -11.74
N ILE A 55 -16.75 -5.09 -11.45
CA ILE A 55 -17.46 -4.09 -12.22
C ILE A 55 -16.94 -2.67 -11.90
N PRO A 56 -16.83 -1.77 -12.90
CA PRO A 56 -16.54 -0.37 -12.61
C PRO A 56 -17.56 0.23 -11.66
N MET A 57 -17.10 1.03 -10.71
CA MET A 57 -17.99 1.74 -9.79
C MET A 57 -18.77 2.83 -10.53
N PRO A 58 -20.09 2.81 -10.54
CA PRO A 58 -20.90 3.88 -11.13
C PRO A 58 -20.69 5.20 -10.38
N PRO A 59 -21.13 6.34 -10.93
CA PRO A 59 -21.09 7.62 -10.23
C PRO A 59 -21.75 7.53 -8.86
N LEU A 60 -21.01 7.94 -7.81
CA LEU A 60 -21.47 7.82 -6.43
C LEU A 60 -22.50 8.88 -6.06
N THR A 61 -23.56 8.46 -5.38
CA THR A 61 -24.49 9.34 -4.65
C THR A 61 -24.05 9.54 -3.21
N GLY A 62 -23.31 8.57 -2.64
CA GLY A 62 -22.62 8.67 -1.38
C GLY A 62 -23.36 8.07 -0.17
N GLU A 63 -24.31 7.15 -0.37
CA GLU A 63 -24.83 6.33 0.72
C GLU A 63 -23.77 5.30 1.13
N VAL A 64 -23.48 5.19 2.44
CA VAL A 64 -22.49 4.22 2.96
C VAL A 64 -23.16 3.31 3.98
N ALA A 65 -23.11 2.00 3.76
CA ALA A 65 -23.56 0.99 4.69
C ALA A 65 -22.40 0.08 5.12
N ILE A 66 -22.13 0.02 6.41
CA ILE A 66 -21.16 -0.86 7.04
C ILE A 66 -21.95 -1.92 7.80
N GLU A 67 -21.75 -3.19 7.48
CA GLU A 67 -22.54 -4.29 7.99
C GLU A 67 -21.65 -5.30 8.74
N LYS A 68 -21.71 -5.30 10.06
CA LYS A 68 -21.05 -6.24 10.98
C LYS A 68 -19.56 -6.42 10.68
N VAL A 69 -18.84 -5.32 10.48
CA VAL A 69 -17.42 -5.32 10.11
C VAL A 69 -16.57 -5.62 11.33
N ASP A 70 -15.71 -6.64 11.17
CA ASP A 70 -14.58 -6.94 12.04
C ASP A 70 -13.28 -6.64 11.30
N PHE A 71 -12.29 -6.07 12.00
CA PHE A 71 -11.00 -5.76 11.39
C PHE A 71 -9.85 -5.79 12.38
N ARG A 72 -8.74 -6.34 11.95
CA ARG A 72 -7.40 -6.24 12.57
C ARG A 72 -6.32 -6.01 11.51
N TYR A 73 -5.21 -5.38 11.88
CA TYR A 73 -4.13 -5.10 10.93
C TYR A 73 -3.25 -6.32 10.64
N GLN A 74 -3.16 -7.28 11.56
CA GLN A 74 -2.33 -8.47 11.43
C GLN A 74 -3.08 -9.69 11.98
N GLU A 75 -2.93 -10.83 11.33
CA GLU A 75 -3.45 -12.11 11.84
C GLU A 75 -2.92 -12.38 13.24
N GLY A 76 -3.83 -12.72 14.17
CA GLY A 76 -3.49 -12.91 15.58
C GLY A 76 -3.28 -11.62 16.39
N GLY A 77 -3.32 -10.44 15.77
CA GLY A 77 -3.26 -9.14 16.45
C GLY A 77 -4.57 -8.76 17.16
N ALA A 78 -4.53 -7.66 17.90
CA ALA A 78 -5.72 -7.12 18.55
C ALA A 78 -6.80 -6.74 17.54
N MET A 79 -8.06 -7.06 17.86
CA MET A 79 -9.22 -6.61 17.09
C MET A 79 -9.36 -5.09 17.25
N ILE A 80 -9.39 -4.36 16.16
CA ILE A 80 -9.51 -2.90 16.14
C ILE A 80 -10.97 -2.47 15.93
N LEU A 81 -11.66 -3.15 15.04
CA LEU A 81 -13.11 -2.97 14.85
C LEU A 81 -13.78 -4.31 15.17
N HIS A 82 -14.85 -4.26 15.95
CA HIS A 82 -15.56 -5.45 16.36
C HIS A 82 -17.08 -5.26 16.13
N ASN A 83 -17.61 -6.04 15.18
CA ASN A 83 -19.04 -6.06 14.81
C ASN A 83 -19.62 -4.66 14.54
N VAL A 84 -18.84 -3.81 13.85
CA VAL A 84 -19.24 -2.43 13.57
C VAL A 84 -20.32 -2.41 12.49
N SER A 85 -21.43 -1.75 12.80
CA SER A 85 -22.51 -1.52 11.84
C SER A 85 -22.89 -0.04 11.86
N LEU A 86 -22.98 0.57 10.68
CA LEU A 86 -23.32 1.98 10.51
C LEU A 86 -23.99 2.18 9.16
N ASN A 87 -25.04 2.98 9.13
CA ASN A 87 -25.66 3.43 7.88
C ASN A 87 -25.61 4.96 7.81
N VAL A 88 -25.07 5.47 6.71
CA VAL A 88 -24.91 6.91 6.43
C VAL A 88 -25.66 7.20 5.14
N PRO A 89 -26.77 7.96 5.21
CA PRO A 89 -27.49 8.37 4.01
C PRO A 89 -26.65 9.26 3.09
N ALA A 90 -26.93 9.23 1.80
CA ALA A 90 -26.30 10.11 0.82
C ALA A 90 -26.44 11.59 1.21
N GLY A 91 -25.41 12.40 0.92
CA GLY A 91 -25.38 13.83 1.19
C GLY A 91 -25.31 14.20 2.68
N THR A 92 -25.04 13.23 3.57
CA THR A 92 -24.97 13.47 5.01
C THR A 92 -23.56 13.76 5.46
N PHE A 93 -23.37 14.76 6.32
CA PHE A 93 -22.12 14.99 7.05
C PHE A 93 -22.13 14.19 8.36
N VAL A 94 -21.10 13.37 8.57
CA VAL A 94 -20.97 12.49 9.75
C VAL A 94 -19.69 12.76 10.51
N GLY A 95 -19.79 13.02 11.81
CA GLY A 95 -18.66 13.13 12.72
C GLY A 95 -18.42 11.83 13.49
N LEU A 96 -17.22 11.24 13.37
CA LEU A 96 -16.79 10.11 14.20
C LEU A 96 -16.05 10.63 15.42
N VAL A 97 -16.63 10.44 16.61
CA VAL A 97 -16.05 10.87 17.89
C VAL A 97 -15.66 9.67 18.76
N GLY A 98 -14.65 9.84 19.60
CA GLY A 98 -14.17 8.77 20.50
C GLY A 98 -12.71 8.96 20.91
N GLY A 99 -12.27 8.21 21.90
CA GLY A 99 -10.91 8.25 22.41
C GLY A 99 -9.83 7.88 21.36
N SER A 100 -8.56 8.16 21.67
CA SER A 100 -7.45 7.68 20.85
C SER A 100 -7.45 6.15 20.79
N GLY A 101 -7.17 5.58 19.63
CA GLY A 101 -7.17 4.12 19.45
C GLY A 101 -8.55 3.46 19.27
N SER A 102 -9.66 4.19 19.29
CA SER A 102 -11.01 3.63 19.14
C SER A 102 -11.38 3.15 17.72
N GLY A 103 -10.45 3.14 16.77
CA GLY A 103 -10.66 2.62 15.42
C GLY A 103 -11.22 3.61 14.39
N LYS A 104 -11.42 4.91 14.73
CA LYS A 104 -11.98 5.92 13.81
C LYS A 104 -11.22 6.02 12.47
N SER A 105 -9.92 6.23 12.54
CA SER A 105 -9.06 6.32 11.36
C SER A 105 -8.97 4.99 10.61
N THR A 106 -9.09 3.88 11.32
CA THR A 106 -9.14 2.54 10.70
C THR A 106 -10.40 2.38 9.87
N LEU A 107 -11.56 2.78 10.41
CA LEU A 107 -12.83 2.70 9.69
C LEU A 107 -12.79 3.51 8.39
N LEU A 108 -12.22 4.73 8.44
CA LEU A 108 -12.06 5.57 7.25
C LEU A 108 -11.12 4.96 6.21
N LYS A 109 -10.10 4.20 6.62
CA LYS A 109 -9.17 3.52 5.71
C LYS A 109 -9.78 2.32 4.99
N LEU A 110 -10.87 1.75 5.51
CA LEU A 110 -11.58 0.65 4.87
C LEU A 110 -12.44 1.12 3.68
N LEU A 111 -12.93 2.36 3.69
CA LEU A 111 -13.79 2.89 2.61
C LEU A 111 -13.08 2.93 1.24
N PRO A 112 -11.84 3.46 1.11
CA PRO A 112 -11.10 3.41 -0.15
C PRO A 112 -10.40 2.05 -0.37
N ARG A 113 -10.73 1.02 0.44
CA ARG A 113 -10.12 -0.32 0.39
C ARG A 113 -8.60 -0.30 0.54
N PHE A 114 -8.03 0.56 1.42
CA PHE A 114 -6.62 0.41 1.79
C PHE A 114 -6.38 -0.87 2.59
N TYR A 115 -7.42 -1.39 3.21
CA TYR A 115 -7.46 -2.68 3.88
C TYR A 115 -8.81 -3.34 3.60
N ALA A 116 -8.84 -4.68 3.62
CA ALA A 116 -10.07 -5.45 3.56
C ALA A 116 -10.52 -5.83 4.98
N PRO A 117 -11.82 -5.79 5.29
CA PRO A 117 -12.33 -6.29 6.55
C PRO A 117 -12.14 -7.81 6.66
N GLU A 118 -11.95 -8.32 7.89
CA GLU A 118 -11.84 -9.75 8.16
C GLU A 118 -13.20 -10.46 8.02
N SER A 119 -14.25 -9.79 8.46
CA SER A 119 -15.63 -10.22 8.30
C SER A 119 -16.56 -9.04 8.10
N GLY A 120 -17.81 -9.31 7.71
CA GLY A 120 -18.77 -8.29 7.35
C GLY A 120 -18.55 -7.74 5.95
N ARG A 121 -19.15 -6.63 5.63
CA ARG A 121 -19.05 -5.97 4.32
C ARG A 121 -19.30 -4.48 4.40
N ILE A 122 -18.77 -3.76 3.43
CA ILE A 122 -18.98 -2.33 3.26
C ILE A 122 -19.61 -2.13 1.89
N LYS A 123 -20.68 -1.38 1.87
CA LYS A 123 -21.40 -1.03 0.64
C LYS A 123 -21.40 0.47 0.46
N ILE A 124 -21.25 0.91 -0.78
CA ILE A 124 -21.47 2.30 -1.18
C ILE A 124 -22.54 2.28 -2.29
N ASP A 125 -23.61 3.06 -2.09
CA ASP A 125 -24.78 3.08 -2.98
C ASP A 125 -25.36 1.67 -3.25
N GLY A 126 -25.40 0.84 -2.20
CA GLY A 126 -25.89 -0.55 -2.26
C GLY A 126 -24.92 -1.56 -2.85
N LEU A 127 -23.81 -1.13 -3.47
CA LEU A 127 -22.78 -2.01 -4.06
C LEU A 127 -21.71 -2.36 -3.03
N ASP A 128 -21.41 -3.65 -2.91
CA ASP A 128 -20.31 -4.13 -2.09
C ASP A 128 -18.97 -3.70 -2.70
N ILE A 129 -18.20 -2.89 -1.96
CA ILE A 129 -16.93 -2.34 -2.46
C ILE A 129 -15.87 -3.40 -2.75
N SER A 130 -16.00 -4.63 -2.20
CA SER A 130 -15.09 -5.73 -2.51
C SER A 130 -15.27 -6.28 -3.93
N LYS A 131 -16.43 -6.02 -4.57
CA LYS A 131 -16.81 -6.52 -5.89
C LYS A 131 -16.71 -5.46 -7.00
N VAL A 132 -16.24 -4.26 -6.66
CA VAL A 132 -16.06 -3.19 -7.64
C VAL A 132 -14.58 -2.99 -7.95
N GLU A 133 -14.30 -2.48 -9.15
CA GLU A 133 -12.95 -2.18 -9.59
C GLU A 133 -12.35 -1.06 -8.73
N LEU A 134 -11.15 -1.32 -8.19
CA LEU A 134 -10.52 -0.49 -7.17
C LEU A 134 -10.23 0.93 -7.63
N TYR A 135 -9.77 1.08 -8.88
CA TYR A 135 -9.41 2.37 -9.44
C TYR A 135 -10.63 3.28 -9.62
N SER A 136 -11.73 2.74 -10.17
CA SER A 136 -12.99 3.49 -10.35
C SER A 136 -13.64 3.89 -9.03
N LEU A 137 -13.48 3.06 -7.98
CA LEU A 137 -13.91 3.38 -6.62
C LEU A 137 -13.10 4.55 -6.05
N ARG A 138 -11.76 4.43 -6.04
CA ARG A 138 -10.87 5.42 -5.42
C ARG A 138 -10.91 6.79 -6.09
N ARG A 139 -11.15 6.85 -7.39
CA ARG A 139 -11.28 8.14 -8.10
C ARG A 139 -12.46 8.97 -7.65
N GLN A 140 -13.43 8.36 -6.98
CA GLN A 140 -14.65 9.02 -6.51
C GLN A 140 -14.65 9.28 -4.99
N ILE A 141 -13.58 8.83 -4.29
CA ILE A 141 -13.44 9.02 -2.83
C ILE A 141 -12.27 9.95 -2.57
N GLY A 142 -12.54 11.16 -2.10
CA GLY A 142 -11.51 12.08 -1.60
C GLY A 142 -11.14 11.73 -0.15
N VAL A 143 -9.86 11.60 0.13
CA VAL A 143 -9.33 11.38 1.48
C VAL A 143 -8.40 12.52 1.85
N VAL A 144 -8.68 13.20 2.95
CA VAL A 144 -7.79 14.21 3.54
C VAL A 144 -7.12 13.59 4.77
N PRO A 145 -5.83 13.19 4.67
CA PRO A 145 -5.11 12.63 5.81
C PRO A 145 -4.76 13.71 6.83
N GLN A 146 -4.50 13.29 8.07
CA GLN A 146 -4.08 14.19 9.15
C GLN A 146 -2.72 14.82 8.84
N ASP A 147 -1.79 14.01 8.30
CA ASP A 147 -0.47 14.46 7.85
C ASP A 147 -0.49 14.53 6.32
N SER A 148 -0.59 15.74 5.78
CA SER A 148 -0.57 15.97 4.32
C SER A 148 0.85 15.78 3.81
N LEU A 149 1.06 14.82 2.91
CA LEU A 149 2.30 14.64 2.19
C LEU A 149 2.25 15.46 0.88
N LEU A 150 3.15 16.41 0.75
CA LEU A 150 3.42 17.06 -0.52
C LEU A 150 4.67 16.43 -1.13
N PHE A 151 4.62 16.16 -2.43
CA PHE A 151 5.79 15.74 -3.19
C PHE A 151 6.72 16.95 -3.41
N ASP A 152 8.01 16.67 -3.56
CA ASP A 152 9.00 17.70 -3.88
C ASP A 152 8.65 18.36 -5.22
N GLY A 153 8.55 19.70 -5.20
CA GLY A 153 8.11 20.48 -6.35
C GLY A 153 7.17 21.62 -5.97
N THR A 154 6.55 22.21 -6.96
CA THR A 154 5.59 23.32 -6.80
C THR A 154 4.20 22.83 -6.38
N ILE A 155 3.40 23.71 -5.80
CA ILE A 155 1.98 23.42 -5.51
C ILE A 155 1.23 23.03 -6.77
N LYS A 156 1.51 23.71 -7.88
CA LYS A 156 0.91 23.40 -9.18
C LYS A 156 1.22 21.97 -9.63
N GLU A 157 2.47 21.54 -9.52
CA GLU A 157 2.87 20.17 -9.87
C GLU A 157 2.17 19.14 -8.99
N ASN A 158 2.07 19.39 -7.68
CA ASN A 158 1.34 18.51 -6.76
C ASN A 158 -0.15 18.40 -7.14
N LEU A 159 -0.81 19.49 -7.50
CA LEU A 159 -2.21 19.46 -7.94
C LEU A 159 -2.39 18.73 -9.29
N LEU A 160 -1.46 18.94 -10.23
CA LEU A 160 -1.49 18.29 -11.54
C LEU A 160 -1.25 16.78 -11.47
N MET A 161 -0.69 16.24 -10.39
CA MET A 161 -0.56 14.78 -10.22
C MET A 161 -1.92 14.07 -10.17
N VAL A 162 -2.95 14.74 -9.64
CA VAL A 162 -4.31 14.18 -9.56
C VAL A 162 -5.06 14.36 -10.87
N LYS A 163 -4.91 15.53 -11.53
CA LYS A 163 -5.56 15.86 -12.79
C LYS A 163 -4.56 16.56 -13.71
N PRO A 164 -3.80 15.81 -14.55
CA PRO A 164 -2.77 16.36 -15.42
C PRO A 164 -3.28 17.44 -16.38
N ASP A 165 -4.52 17.31 -16.83
CA ASP A 165 -5.17 18.21 -17.80
C ASP A 165 -5.93 19.37 -17.14
N ALA A 166 -5.73 19.62 -15.85
CA ALA A 166 -6.43 20.69 -15.14
C ALA A 166 -6.04 22.06 -15.68
N THR A 167 -7.05 22.88 -15.99
CA THR A 167 -6.83 24.27 -16.37
C THR A 167 -6.38 25.13 -15.20
N THR A 168 -5.73 26.26 -15.49
CA THR A 168 -5.32 27.20 -14.43
C THR A 168 -6.51 27.68 -13.59
N GLU A 169 -7.67 27.81 -14.21
CA GLU A 169 -8.89 28.23 -13.52
C GLU A 169 -9.42 27.16 -12.55
N GLU A 170 -9.35 25.88 -12.94
CA GLU A 170 -9.67 24.75 -12.04
C GLU A 170 -8.70 24.65 -10.87
N LEU A 171 -7.40 24.86 -11.11
CA LEU A 171 -6.37 24.86 -10.07
C LEU A 171 -6.52 26.00 -9.06
N MET A 172 -7.07 27.16 -9.50
CA MET A 172 -7.34 28.28 -8.60
C MET A 172 -8.59 28.10 -7.75
N ARG A 173 -9.48 27.17 -8.13
CA ARG A 173 -10.69 26.85 -7.37
C ARG A 173 -10.48 25.72 -6.37
N ALA A 174 -9.43 24.94 -6.51
CA ALA A 174 -9.10 23.84 -5.62
C ALA A 174 -8.39 24.32 -4.35
#